data_5ccd9eb78a6e689cc6a90da99598d5f0
#
_entry.id   5ccd9eb78a6e689cc6a90da99598d5f0
#
_cell.length_a   1.000
_cell.length_b   1.000
_cell.length_c   1.000
_cell.angle_alpha   90.00
_cell.angle_beta   90.00
_cell.angle_gamma   90.00
#
_symmetry.space_group_name_H-M   'P 1'
#
loop_
_entity.id
_entity.type
_entity.pdbx_description
1 polymer ?
#
loop_
_entity_poly.entity_id
_entity_poly.type
_entity_poly.pdbx_seq_one_letter_code
_entity_poly.pdbx_strand_id
1 'polypeptide(L)'
;MSLHDPASLRTARLWRPRRVVVTAAARDHAHGRAILARAEALGLPVEALPGNRLTGLRHPDPRRAYIEAKSTLAVVVAPPAKLKLQPIPPSADWRVDLAEGCPAHCQYCYLAGSLAGPPVTRVYANLPEILSNLASYVGRGGVTSASAERAQEGTSFEASCYTDPLGIEHLSGSLSAAIRHFGAWDAPVSLRATTKFAAVEPLLGLDHGRRTRLRFSVNPVAAGRFEGGTAPLRERLSALGAVARAGYPVGLTVAPILPLPDWRAAYDDLFVQAAEALAGAPDLDLTAELITHRFTPGSKTVLEGWYPGSDLPMREDERSRKFTKFGSVKYVFPAELMREMRGELTRSLAERLPMARVLYWTRGGSLTRLPRTPPPGPGSIPPGNPRRRPAGCGRPWRSGRPGGKSSPRRSAASAGRARPGSRGPSPAGS
;
A
#
# COMPACT_ATOMS: atom_id res chain seq x y z
N MET A 1 25.02 23.83 -0.73
CA MET A 1 24.28 23.61 0.55
C MET A 1 24.24 22.12 0.79
N SER A 2 24.83 21.64 1.88
CA SER A 2 24.90 20.19 2.21
C SER A 2 23.51 19.61 2.39
N LEU A 3 23.26 18.41 1.83
CA LEU A 3 22.03 17.62 2.01
C LEU A 3 21.81 17.17 3.48
N HIS A 4 22.75 17.47 4.37
CA HIS A 4 22.81 16.99 5.76
C HIS A 4 22.43 18.05 6.80
N ASP A 5 21.79 19.15 6.40
CA ASP A 5 21.37 20.18 7.37
C ASP A 5 20.11 19.70 8.14
N PRO A 6 20.23 19.45 9.48
CA PRO A 6 19.08 19.09 10.30
C PRO A 6 17.98 20.14 10.30
N ALA A 7 18.30 21.40 9.98
CA ALA A 7 17.33 22.48 9.86
C ALA A 7 16.37 22.27 8.68
N SER A 8 16.79 21.54 7.62
CA SER A 8 15.93 21.26 6.47
C SER A 8 14.76 20.33 6.80
N LEU A 9 14.89 19.47 7.82
CA LEU A 9 13.83 18.56 8.26
C LEU A 9 12.75 19.30 9.06
N ARG A 10 13.09 20.40 9.72
CA ARG A 10 12.16 21.19 10.56
C ARG A 10 11.15 22.01 9.75
N THR A 11 11.33 22.13 8.45
CA THR A 11 10.47 22.91 7.53
C THR A 11 9.55 22.06 6.66
N ALA A 12 9.53 20.73 6.85
CA ALA A 12 8.65 19.85 6.09
C ALA A 12 7.19 20.32 6.19
N ARG A 13 6.60 20.62 5.05
CA ARG A 13 5.23 21.12 4.98
C ARG A 13 4.25 20.03 5.39
N LEU A 14 3.69 20.15 6.61
CA LEU A 14 2.65 19.25 7.10
C LEU A 14 1.32 19.50 6.39
N TRP A 15 0.60 18.43 6.08
CA TRP A 15 -0.77 18.55 5.58
C TRP A 15 -1.69 19.10 6.67
N ARG A 16 -2.45 20.14 6.35
CA ARG A 16 -3.45 20.73 7.25
C ARG A 16 -4.83 20.58 6.62
N PRO A 17 -5.68 19.67 7.13
CA PRO A 17 -7.07 19.60 6.68
C PRO A 17 -7.81 20.87 7.04
N ARG A 18 -8.80 21.26 6.23
CA ARG A 18 -9.68 22.40 6.53
C ARG A 18 -10.63 22.10 7.68
N ARG A 19 -10.97 20.82 7.85
CA ARG A 19 -11.80 20.33 8.96
C ARG A 19 -11.46 18.91 9.33
N VAL A 20 -11.76 18.56 10.57
CA VAL A 20 -11.71 17.18 11.09
C VAL A 20 -13.14 16.78 11.44
N VAL A 21 -13.63 15.66 10.89
CA VAL A 21 -14.94 15.10 11.27
C VAL A 21 -14.69 13.84 12.10
N VAL A 22 -15.45 13.66 13.18
CA VAL A 22 -15.31 12.49 14.04
C VAL A 22 -16.66 11.79 14.22
N THR A 23 -16.69 10.48 13.99
CA THR A 23 -17.89 9.67 14.23
C THR A 23 -18.13 9.41 15.73
N ALA A 24 -19.38 9.14 16.11
CA ALA A 24 -19.73 8.92 17.52
C ALA A 24 -18.84 7.84 18.16
N ALA A 25 -18.78 6.65 17.58
CA ALA A 25 -17.98 5.54 18.11
C ALA A 25 -16.46 5.83 18.15
N ALA A 26 -15.92 6.65 17.25
CA ALA A 26 -14.49 6.95 17.23
C ALA A 26 -14.05 7.73 18.49
N ARG A 27 -14.93 8.47 19.13
CA ARG A 27 -14.66 9.20 20.37
C ARG A 27 -14.50 8.29 21.59
N ASP A 28 -15.04 7.09 21.53
CA ASP A 28 -14.95 6.10 22.61
C ASP A 28 -13.57 5.44 22.70
N HIS A 29 -12.81 5.50 21.60
CA HIS A 29 -11.45 4.95 21.53
C HIS A 29 -10.40 5.94 22.01
N ALA A 30 -9.46 5.48 22.84
CA ALA A 30 -8.36 6.32 23.34
C ALA A 30 -7.52 6.92 22.20
N HIS A 31 -7.25 6.14 21.14
CA HIS A 31 -6.52 6.60 19.96
C HIS A 31 -7.31 7.69 19.21
N GLY A 32 -8.63 7.54 19.09
CA GLY A 32 -9.50 8.55 18.49
C GLY A 32 -9.42 9.88 19.26
N ARG A 33 -9.50 9.84 20.58
CA ARG A 33 -9.36 11.05 21.42
C ARG A 33 -7.98 11.68 21.29
N ALA A 34 -6.91 10.89 21.19
CA ALA A 34 -5.56 11.40 20.98
C ALA A 34 -5.40 12.12 19.62
N ILE A 35 -6.07 11.63 18.56
CA ILE A 35 -6.11 12.30 17.25
C ILE A 35 -6.82 13.65 17.37
N LEU A 36 -7.96 13.70 18.06
CA LEU A 36 -8.71 14.92 18.25
C LEU A 36 -7.90 15.97 19.04
N ALA A 37 -7.25 15.57 20.12
CA ALA A 37 -6.40 16.45 20.91
C ALA A 37 -5.25 17.06 20.06
N ARG A 38 -4.64 16.28 19.16
CA ARG A 38 -3.62 16.83 18.22
C ARG A 38 -4.23 17.79 17.21
N ALA A 39 -5.42 17.50 16.71
CA ALA A 39 -6.12 18.38 15.79
C ALA A 39 -6.48 19.72 16.46
N GLU A 40 -6.99 19.69 17.68
CA GLU A 40 -7.32 20.85 18.50
C GLU A 40 -6.07 21.69 18.84
N ALA A 41 -4.96 21.02 19.21
CA ALA A 41 -3.66 21.69 19.46
C ALA A 41 -3.12 22.41 18.22
N LEU A 42 -3.48 21.96 17.02
CA LEU A 42 -3.16 22.61 15.75
C LEU A 42 -4.19 23.68 15.33
N GLY A 43 -5.22 23.94 16.15
CA GLY A 43 -6.29 24.90 15.85
C GLY A 43 -7.17 24.47 14.69
N LEU A 44 -7.33 23.16 14.44
CA LEU A 44 -8.17 22.65 13.36
C LEU A 44 -9.63 22.58 13.80
N PRO A 45 -10.60 22.98 12.96
CA PRO A 45 -12.02 22.84 13.27
C PRO A 45 -12.39 21.33 13.40
N VAL A 46 -12.97 20.96 14.53
CA VAL A 46 -13.44 19.58 14.81
C VAL A 46 -14.95 19.55 14.82
N GLU A 47 -15.55 18.70 14.00
CA GLU A 47 -17.00 18.50 13.88
C GLU A 47 -17.34 17.07 14.35
N ALA A 48 -18.16 16.99 15.41
CA ALA A 48 -18.66 15.71 15.92
C ALA A 48 -19.92 15.30 15.17
N LEU A 49 -19.88 14.15 14.50
CA LEU A 49 -21.04 13.59 13.84
C LEU A 49 -21.94 12.86 14.85
N PRO A 50 -23.28 12.93 14.69
CA PRO A 50 -24.23 12.29 15.61
C PRO A 50 -24.21 10.76 15.52
N GLY A 51 -23.70 10.19 14.42
CA GLY A 51 -23.64 8.76 14.18
C GLY A 51 -22.30 8.28 13.61
N ASN A 52 -22.26 7.01 13.17
CA ASN A 52 -21.04 6.38 12.66
C ASN A 52 -20.91 6.46 11.13
N ARG A 53 -21.82 7.11 10.45
CA ARG A 53 -21.77 7.32 8.99
C ARG A 53 -21.19 8.68 8.67
N LEU A 54 -20.23 8.72 7.78
CA LEU A 54 -19.71 9.97 7.22
C LEU A 54 -20.78 10.61 6.33
N THR A 55 -21.16 11.83 6.66
CA THR A 55 -22.15 12.64 5.96
C THR A 55 -21.53 13.99 5.55
N GLY A 56 -22.22 14.79 4.72
CA GLY A 56 -21.77 16.13 4.35
C GLY A 56 -20.54 16.18 3.42
N LEU A 57 -20.22 15.07 2.71
CA LEU A 57 -19.07 14.96 1.82
C LEU A 57 -19.46 14.90 0.33
N ARG A 58 -20.74 14.95 0.03
CA ARG A 58 -21.25 14.92 -1.35
C ARG A 58 -21.50 16.34 -1.82
N HIS A 59 -21.07 16.64 -3.03
CA HIS A 59 -21.37 17.88 -3.73
C HIS A 59 -21.82 17.54 -5.15
N PRO A 60 -22.80 18.26 -5.73
CA PRO A 60 -23.22 18.04 -7.11
C PRO A 60 -22.08 18.22 -8.13
N ASP A 61 -21.20 19.18 -7.90
CA ASP A 61 -19.97 19.37 -8.67
C ASP A 61 -18.88 18.39 -8.21
N PRO A 62 -18.42 17.47 -9.08
CA PRO A 62 -17.40 16.49 -8.75
C PRO A 62 -16.06 17.10 -8.30
N ARG A 63 -15.69 18.25 -8.85
CA ARG A 63 -14.44 18.94 -8.50
C ARG A 63 -14.51 19.52 -7.09
N ARG A 64 -15.63 20.14 -6.72
CA ARG A 64 -15.85 20.62 -5.35
C ARG A 64 -15.92 19.46 -4.37
N ALA A 65 -16.64 18.37 -4.71
CA ALA A 65 -16.65 17.14 -3.91
C ALA A 65 -15.23 16.59 -3.67
N TYR A 66 -14.38 16.60 -4.70
CA TYR A 66 -12.98 16.21 -4.61
C TYR A 66 -12.19 17.12 -3.66
N ILE A 67 -12.29 18.45 -3.82
CA ILE A 67 -11.57 19.44 -3.00
C ILE A 67 -11.98 19.31 -1.52
N GLU A 68 -13.27 19.19 -1.23
CA GLU A 68 -13.78 19.01 0.12
C GLU A 68 -13.27 17.70 0.75
N ALA A 69 -13.34 16.59 0.00
CA ALA A 69 -12.86 15.30 0.45
C ALA A 69 -11.36 15.33 0.79
N LYS A 70 -10.56 15.88 -0.11
CA LYS A 70 -9.08 15.97 0.06
C LYS A 70 -8.66 16.94 1.17
N SER A 71 -9.52 17.85 1.56
CA SER A 71 -9.29 18.80 2.66
C SER A 71 -9.94 18.37 3.99
N THR A 72 -10.52 17.18 4.05
CA THR A 72 -11.18 16.64 5.25
C THR A 72 -10.40 15.45 5.82
N LEU A 73 -10.14 15.49 7.14
CA LEU A 73 -9.73 14.32 7.91
C LEU A 73 -10.97 13.73 8.60
N ALA A 74 -11.22 12.45 8.42
CA ALA A 74 -12.29 11.74 9.11
C ALA A 74 -11.71 10.76 10.14
N VAL A 75 -12.07 10.89 11.40
CA VAL A 75 -11.72 9.95 12.46
C VAL A 75 -12.89 8.98 12.64
N VAL A 76 -12.65 7.72 12.31
CA VAL A 76 -13.69 6.69 12.23
C VAL A 76 -13.21 5.39 12.89
N VAL A 77 -14.12 4.46 13.15
CA VAL A 77 -13.78 3.09 13.53
C VAL A 77 -13.63 2.23 12.27
N ALA A 78 -12.57 1.44 12.18
CA ALA A 78 -12.40 0.47 11.10
C ALA A 78 -13.50 -0.59 11.18
N PRO A 79 -14.26 -0.80 10.10
CA PRO A 79 -15.30 -1.81 10.09
C PRO A 79 -14.69 -3.24 10.14
N PRO A 80 -15.43 -4.27 10.61
CA PRO A 80 -14.92 -5.64 10.70
C PRO A 80 -14.33 -6.21 9.41
N ALA A 81 -14.82 -5.75 8.24
CA ALA A 81 -14.29 -6.14 6.96
C ALA A 81 -12.82 -5.70 6.74
N LYS A 82 -12.35 -4.64 7.42
CA LYS A 82 -10.98 -4.17 7.37
C LYS A 82 -10.02 -4.99 8.23
N LEU A 83 -10.54 -5.70 9.22
CA LEU A 83 -9.77 -6.64 10.03
C LEU A 83 -9.50 -7.96 9.28
N LYS A 84 -10.23 -8.23 8.19
CA LYS A 84 -9.93 -9.34 7.27
C LYS A 84 -8.85 -8.90 6.30
N LEU A 85 -7.59 -9.17 6.65
CA LEU A 85 -6.45 -8.75 5.84
C LEU A 85 -6.48 -9.41 4.48
N GLN A 86 -6.01 -8.68 3.48
CA GLN A 86 -5.91 -9.16 2.10
C GLN A 86 -4.43 -9.32 1.73
N PRO A 87 -4.08 -10.38 0.98
CA PRO A 87 -2.73 -10.52 0.46
C PRO A 87 -2.40 -9.40 -0.53
N ILE A 88 -1.15 -8.92 -0.50
CA ILE A 88 -0.68 -7.85 -1.37
C ILE A 88 0.69 -8.14 -2.02
N PRO A 89 0.85 -9.30 -2.69
CA PRO A 89 2.08 -9.60 -3.39
C PRO A 89 2.30 -8.61 -4.56
N PRO A 90 3.55 -8.25 -4.88
CA PRO A 90 4.80 -8.69 -4.27
C PRO A 90 5.25 -7.80 -3.11
N SER A 91 4.46 -6.81 -2.70
CA SER A 91 4.87 -5.84 -1.70
C SER A 91 5.02 -6.48 -0.32
N ALA A 92 4.00 -7.17 0.14
CA ALA A 92 3.97 -7.87 1.43
C ALA A 92 3.04 -9.09 1.36
N ASP A 93 3.05 -9.93 2.41
CA ASP A 93 2.08 -11.01 2.54
C ASP A 93 0.69 -10.45 2.79
N TRP A 94 0.58 -9.47 3.67
CA TRP A 94 -0.69 -8.91 4.11
C TRP A 94 -0.71 -7.38 4.02
N ARG A 95 -1.86 -6.84 3.66
CA ARG A 95 -2.16 -5.43 3.78
C ARG A 95 -2.84 -5.17 5.11
N VAL A 96 -2.32 -4.20 5.87
CA VAL A 96 -2.97 -3.64 7.06
C VAL A 96 -3.33 -2.18 6.80
N ASP A 97 -4.60 -1.83 7.01
CA ASP A 97 -5.08 -0.47 6.80
C ASP A 97 -5.07 0.29 8.15
N LEU A 98 -4.12 1.19 8.36
CA LEU A 98 -4.11 2.14 9.50
C LEU A 98 -5.00 3.35 9.20
N ALA A 99 -5.19 3.63 7.92
CA ALA A 99 -6.00 4.71 7.37
C ALA A 99 -6.36 4.42 5.92
N GLU A 100 -7.30 5.17 5.35
CA GLU A 100 -7.65 5.17 3.92
C GLU A 100 -7.74 6.59 3.38
N GLY A 101 -7.56 6.74 2.08
CA GLY A 101 -7.42 8.02 1.44
C GLY A 101 -6.03 8.60 1.70
N CYS A 102 -5.61 9.56 0.91
CA CYS A 102 -4.27 10.10 0.97
C CYS A 102 -4.34 11.63 0.91
N PRO A 103 -3.57 12.37 1.72
CA PRO A 103 -3.56 13.82 1.68
C PRO A 103 -2.90 14.38 0.41
N ALA A 104 -2.06 13.60 -0.27
CA ALA A 104 -1.39 14.01 -1.50
C ALA A 104 -2.34 14.14 -2.71
N HIS A 105 -1.94 14.94 -3.71
CA HIS A 105 -2.68 15.25 -4.92
C HIS A 105 -1.97 14.72 -6.18
N CYS A 106 -1.48 13.49 -6.14
CA CYS A 106 -0.76 12.89 -7.28
C CYS A 106 -1.73 12.67 -8.45
N GLN A 107 -1.38 13.18 -9.62
CA GLN A 107 -2.20 13.11 -10.84
C GLN A 107 -2.22 11.72 -11.50
N TYR A 108 -1.39 10.80 -11.04
CA TYR A 108 -1.33 9.39 -11.45
C TYR A 108 -1.81 8.44 -10.36
N CYS A 109 -2.59 8.94 -9.40
CA CYS A 109 -2.96 8.19 -8.21
C CYS A 109 -3.78 6.95 -8.54
N TYR A 110 -3.27 5.76 -8.22
CA TYR A 110 -4.00 4.51 -8.43
C TYR A 110 -5.26 4.38 -7.55
N LEU A 111 -5.37 5.19 -6.49
CA LEU A 111 -6.57 5.24 -5.65
C LEU A 111 -7.79 5.79 -6.41
N ALA A 112 -7.59 6.54 -7.49
CA ALA A 112 -8.66 7.05 -8.34
C ALA A 112 -9.58 5.94 -8.88
N GLY A 113 -9.05 4.73 -9.07
CA GLY A 113 -9.83 3.57 -9.52
C GLY A 113 -10.16 2.56 -8.41
N SER A 114 -9.73 2.80 -7.17
CA SER A 114 -9.79 1.82 -6.09
C SER A 114 -10.70 2.24 -4.92
N LEU A 115 -10.93 3.53 -4.74
CA LEU A 115 -11.80 4.05 -3.68
C LEU A 115 -13.21 4.30 -4.21
N ALA A 116 -14.21 3.82 -3.48
CA ALA A 116 -15.61 4.15 -3.74
C ALA A 116 -15.92 5.55 -3.19
N GLY A 117 -16.28 6.47 -4.07
CA GLY A 117 -16.68 7.83 -3.71
C GLY A 117 -15.51 8.80 -3.48
N PRO A 118 -15.78 9.98 -2.88
CA PRO A 118 -14.78 11.01 -2.68
C PRO A 118 -13.60 10.53 -1.84
N PRO A 119 -12.35 10.91 -2.17
CA PRO A 119 -11.13 10.41 -1.54
C PRO A 119 -10.82 11.11 -0.20
N VAL A 120 -11.73 10.97 0.77
CA VAL A 120 -11.54 11.49 2.13
C VAL A 120 -10.43 10.71 2.82
N THR A 121 -9.55 11.41 3.51
CA THR A 121 -8.57 10.77 4.39
C THR A 121 -9.25 10.32 5.67
N ARG A 122 -9.33 8.99 5.89
CA ARG A 122 -9.97 8.36 7.07
C ARG A 122 -8.89 7.73 7.93
N VAL A 123 -8.84 8.09 9.20
CA VAL A 123 -7.95 7.46 10.20
C VAL A 123 -8.78 6.61 11.12
N TYR A 124 -8.27 5.44 11.49
CA TYR A 124 -8.99 4.47 12.31
C TYR A 124 -8.69 4.64 13.80
N ALA A 125 -9.73 4.91 14.58
CA ALA A 125 -9.65 5.15 16.02
C ALA A 125 -9.39 3.87 16.84
N ASN A 126 -9.78 2.70 16.33
CA ASN A 126 -9.60 1.41 16.99
C ASN A 126 -8.24 0.76 16.64
N LEU A 127 -7.17 1.55 16.62
CA LEU A 127 -5.83 1.10 16.26
C LEU A 127 -5.32 -0.08 17.10
N PRO A 128 -5.51 -0.16 18.44
CA PRO A 128 -5.09 -1.32 19.22
C PRO A 128 -5.74 -2.64 18.75
N GLU A 129 -7.02 -2.60 18.34
CA GLU A 129 -7.73 -3.75 17.80
C GLU A 129 -7.14 -4.17 16.45
N ILE A 130 -6.83 -3.19 15.56
CA ILE A 130 -6.18 -3.46 14.27
C ILE A 130 -4.84 -4.14 14.49
N LEU A 131 -4.00 -3.63 15.40
CA LEU A 131 -2.67 -4.18 15.64
C LEU A 131 -2.72 -5.56 16.30
N SER A 132 -3.57 -5.76 17.28
CA SER A 132 -3.73 -7.08 17.95
C SER A 132 -4.22 -8.16 17.00
N ASN A 133 -5.07 -7.80 16.03
CA ASN A 133 -5.58 -8.73 15.02
C ASN A 133 -4.49 -9.33 14.12
N LEU A 134 -3.34 -8.65 13.96
CA LEU A 134 -2.24 -9.10 13.10
C LEU A 134 -1.67 -10.44 13.54
N ALA A 135 -1.72 -10.75 14.84
CA ALA A 135 -1.21 -12.01 15.37
C ALA A 135 -1.86 -13.24 14.73
N SER A 136 -3.13 -13.14 14.34
CA SER A 136 -3.85 -14.21 13.67
C SER A 136 -3.36 -14.52 12.25
N TYR A 137 -2.49 -13.67 11.68
CA TYR A 137 -1.97 -13.79 10.30
C TYR A 137 -0.50 -14.19 10.25
N VAL A 138 0.20 -14.24 11.37
CA VAL A 138 1.61 -14.67 11.42
C VAL A 138 1.74 -16.12 10.98
N GLY A 139 2.71 -16.38 10.11
CA GLY A 139 2.97 -17.72 9.54
C GLY A 139 1.96 -18.16 8.46
N ARG A 140 0.90 -17.37 8.20
CA ARG A 140 -0.12 -17.71 7.19
C ARG A 140 0.15 -17.10 5.82
N GLY A 141 0.99 -16.09 5.72
CA GLY A 141 1.51 -15.56 4.45
C GLY A 141 2.41 -16.60 3.78
N GLY A 142 2.53 -16.55 2.51
CA GLY A 142 3.38 -17.50 1.79
C GLY A 142 3.78 -16.99 0.42
N VAL A 143 3.29 -15.82 0.05
CA VAL A 143 3.54 -15.26 -1.29
C VAL A 143 4.85 -14.49 -1.31
N THR A 144 5.12 -13.71 -0.28
CA THR A 144 6.28 -12.83 -0.20
C THR A 144 7.33 -13.38 0.75
N SER A 145 6.96 -13.77 1.95
CA SER A 145 7.85 -14.33 2.98
C SER A 145 8.41 -15.71 2.61
N ALA A 146 7.81 -16.42 1.65
CA ALA A 146 8.38 -17.64 1.08
C ALA A 146 9.45 -17.38 0.01
N SER A 147 9.72 -16.13 -0.40
CA SER A 147 10.82 -15.79 -1.30
C SER A 147 12.16 -15.92 -0.56
N ALA A 148 13.14 -16.60 -1.18
CA ALA A 148 14.46 -16.77 -0.58
C ALA A 148 15.14 -15.42 -0.28
N GLU A 149 14.93 -14.41 -1.14
CA GLU A 149 15.49 -13.07 -0.97
C GLU A 149 14.88 -12.30 0.21
N ARG A 150 13.72 -12.74 0.70
CA ARG A 150 12.94 -12.05 1.73
C ARG A 150 12.61 -12.94 2.93
N ALA A 151 13.16 -14.15 2.99
CA ALA A 151 12.86 -15.11 4.07
C ALA A 151 13.12 -14.55 5.47
N GLN A 152 14.14 -13.70 5.61
CA GLN A 152 14.48 -13.02 6.87
C GLN A 152 13.44 -11.97 7.32
N GLU A 153 12.54 -11.52 6.45
CA GLU A 153 11.50 -10.55 6.80
C GLU A 153 10.36 -11.21 7.62
N GLY A 154 10.30 -12.55 7.65
CA GLY A 154 9.21 -13.27 8.26
C GLY A 154 7.87 -12.96 7.57
N THR A 155 6.77 -12.97 8.32
CA THR A 155 5.48 -12.53 7.79
C THR A 155 5.46 -11.02 7.64
N SER A 156 5.31 -10.55 6.42
CA SER A 156 5.39 -9.13 6.09
C SER A 156 4.03 -8.46 5.97
N PHE A 157 3.90 -7.27 6.56
CA PHE A 157 2.69 -6.46 6.55
C PHE A 157 2.95 -5.11 5.88
N GLU A 158 2.07 -4.69 4.98
CA GLU A 158 2.13 -3.39 4.28
C GLU A 158 1.08 -2.43 4.83
N ALA A 159 1.53 -1.33 5.42
CA ALA A 159 0.68 -0.35 6.11
C ALA A 159 0.22 0.84 5.26
N SER A 160 0.38 0.82 3.94
CA SER A 160 0.20 2.05 3.16
C SER A 160 -0.54 1.87 1.84
N CYS A 161 -1.29 0.79 1.67
CA CYS A 161 -1.87 0.52 0.36
C CYS A 161 -2.91 1.53 -0.10
N TYR A 162 -3.61 2.17 0.82
CA TYR A 162 -4.68 3.12 0.52
C TYR A 162 -4.49 4.50 1.13
N THR A 163 -3.30 4.78 1.69
CA THR A 163 -2.94 6.08 2.25
C THR A 163 -1.44 6.30 2.18
N ASP A 164 -0.98 7.48 2.59
CA ASP A 164 0.40 7.73 2.99
C ASP A 164 0.40 7.98 4.51
N PRO A 165 0.82 7.00 5.32
CA PRO A 165 0.70 7.11 6.77
C PRO A 165 1.60 8.21 7.34
N LEU A 166 2.78 8.49 6.76
CA LEU A 166 3.64 9.58 7.21
C LEU A 166 3.03 10.95 6.91
N GLY A 167 2.30 11.09 5.80
CA GLY A 167 1.63 12.35 5.44
C GLY A 167 0.58 12.84 6.43
N ILE A 168 0.12 11.94 7.31
CA ILE A 168 -0.89 12.23 8.34
C ILE A 168 -0.38 11.93 9.75
N GLU A 169 0.88 11.55 9.93
CA GLU A 169 1.43 11.05 11.19
C GLU A 169 1.34 12.09 12.32
N HIS A 170 1.60 13.34 12.01
CA HIS A 170 1.51 14.47 12.99
C HIS A 170 0.10 14.63 13.59
N LEU A 171 -0.94 14.11 12.91
CA LEU A 171 -2.32 14.07 13.39
C LEU A 171 -2.67 12.69 13.94
N SER A 172 -2.31 11.63 13.21
CA SER A 172 -2.75 10.26 13.55
C SER A 172 -1.91 9.63 14.64
N GLY A 173 -0.59 9.71 14.59
CA GLY A 173 0.32 8.94 15.46
C GLY A 173 0.24 7.44 15.22
N SER A 174 -0.45 7.01 14.14
CA SER A 174 -0.72 5.59 13.88
C SER A 174 0.50 4.84 13.37
N LEU A 175 1.35 5.49 12.57
CA LEU A 175 2.58 4.87 12.06
C LEU A 175 3.58 4.65 13.19
N SER A 176 3.81 5.64 14.05
CA SER A 176 4.68 5.50 15.24
C SER A 176 4.20 4.40 16.17
N ALA A 177 2.88 4.30 16.40
CA ALA A 177 2.31 3.23 17.22
C ALA A 177 2.51 1.85 16.58
N ALA A 178 2.34 1.72 15.27
CA ALA A 178 2.60 0.48 14.55
C ALA A 178 4.09 0.10 14.59
N ILE A 179 5.00 1.06 14.39
CA ILE A 179 6.45 0.82 14.47
C ILE A 179 6.84 0.27 15.85
N ARG A 180 6.39 0.90 16.94
CA ARG A 180 6.65 0.40 18.30
C ARG A 180 6.06 -1.00 18.53
N HIS A 181 4.84 -1.24 18.02
CA HIS A 181 4.22 -2.57 18.13
C HIS A 181 5.08 -3.65 17.46
N PHE A 182 5.54 -3.40 16.24
CA PHE A 182 6.40 -4.34 15.52
C PHE A 182 7.79 -4.45 16.15
N GLY A 183 8.37 -3.37 16.66
CA GLY A 183 9.66 -3.36 17.33
C GLY A 183 9.67 -4.27 18.57
N ALA A 184 8.60 -4.19 19.38
CA ALA A 184 8.45 -4.98 20.60
C ALA A 184 7.88 -6.39 20.39
N TRP A 185 7.45 -6.73 19.18
CA TRP A 185 6.76 -8.00 18.93
C TRP A 185 7.75 -9.16 18.77
N ASP A 186 7.71 -10.12 19.68
CA ASP A 186 8.56 -11.31 19.62
C ASP A 186 7.98 -12.38 18.68
N ALA A 187 8.07 -12.10 17.37
CA ALA A 187 7.68 -13.01 16.29
C ALA A 187 8.48 -12.67 15.02
N PRO A 188 8.61 -13.60 14.07
CA PRO A 188 9.25 -13.34 12.77
C PRO A 188 8.30 -12.53 11.87
N VAL A 189 8.21 -11.24 12.11
CA VAL A 189 7.32 -10.31 11.41
C VAL A 189 8.06 -9.07 10.96
N SER A 190 7.56 -8.43 9.90
CA SER A 190 8.06 -7.14 9.42
C SER A 190 6.92 -6.23 8.98
N LEU A 191 7.09 -4.93 9.23
CA LEU A 191 6.22 -3.87 8.75
C LEU A 191 6.88 -3.17 7.56
N ARG A 192 6.08 -2.78 6.58
CA ARG A 192 6.49 -1.94 5.47
C ARG A 192 5.56 -0.74 5.36
N ALA A 193 6.13 0.42 5.13
CA ALA A 193 5.36 1.63 4.88
C ALA A 193 6.01 2.42 3.74
N THR A 194 5.19 2.96 2.84
CA THR A 194 5.65 3.77 1.71
C THR A 194 5.17 5.20 1.84
N THR A 195 6.05 6.15 1.56
CA THR A 195 5.73 7.57 1.71
C THR A 195 6.27 8.43 0.57
N LYS A 196 5.59 9.55 0.32
CA LYS A 196 6.04 10.71 -0.47
C LYS A 196 6.18 11.97 0.40
N PHE A 197 6.20 11.80 1.71
CA PHE A 197 6.39 12.88 2.69
C PHE A 197 7.76 12.76 3.36
N ALA A 198 8.15 13.79 4.13
CA ALA A 198 9.50 13.91 4.67
C ALA A 198 9.54 14.20 6.17
N ALA A 199 8.41 14.40 6.86
CA ALA A 199 8.36 14.70 8.28
C ALA A 199 8.61 13.43 9.13
N VAL A 200 9.84 12.97 9.18
CA VAL A 200 10.25 11.70 9.83
C VAL A 200 10.66 11.86 11.29
N GLU A 201 10.75 13.07 11.81
CA GLU A 201 11.22 13.35 13.16
C GLU A 201 10.52 12.51 14.24
N PRO A 202 9.19 12.27 14.17
CA PRO A 202 8.50 11.42 15.15
C PRO A 202 8.94 9.96 15.15
N LEU A 203 9.65 9.54 14.09
CA LEU A 203 10.06 8.15 13.90
C LEU A 203 11.50 7.89 14.33
N LEU A 204 12.39 8.93 14.33
CA LEU A 204 13.84 8.75 14.44
C LEU A 204 14.28 8.15 15.79
N GLY A 205 13.55 8.40 16.88
CA GLY A 205 13.88 7.90 18.22
C GLY A 205 13.05 6.70 18.66
N LEU A 206 12.34 6.02 17.74
CA LEU A 206 11.53 4.87 18.10
C LEU A 206 12.38 3.59 18.20
N ASP A 207 12.05 2.76 19.19
CA ASP A 207 12.53 1.38 19.19
C ASP A 207 11.77 0.59 18.14
N HIS A 208 12.40 0.43 16.97
CA HIS A 208 11.81 -0.25 15.81
C HIS A 208 12.35 -1.68 15.62
N GLY A 209 13.37 -2.09 16.40
CA GLY A 209 13.97 -3.42 16.32
C GLY A 209 14.42 -3.86 14.91
N ARG A 210 14.66 -2.92 13.99
CA ARG A 210 14.89 -3.12 12.54
C ARG A 210 13.76 -3.89 11.83
N ARG A 211 12.57 -4.01 12.45
CA ARG A 211 11.42 -4.75 11.91
C ARG A 211 10.54 -3.90 10.98
N THR A 212 10.81 -2.60 10.87
CA THR A 212 10.07 -1.71 9.97
C THR A 212 10.96 -1.21 8.84
N ARG A 213 10.54 -1.46 7.60
CA ARG A 213 11.15 -0.88 6.39
C ARG A 213 10.38 0.34 5.95
N LEU A 214 11.03 1.50 5.97
CA LEU A 214 10.48 2.75 5.45
C LEU A 214 10.92 2.92 3.99
N ARG A 215 9.96 2.99 3.09
CA ARG A 215 10.19 3.12 1.65
C ARG A 215 9.79 4.52 1.19
N PHE A 216 10.71 5.19 0.53
CA PHE A 216 10.43 6.50 -0.05
C PHE A 216 10.09 6.35 -1.53
N SER A 217 8.90 6.82 -1.89
CA SER A 217 8.50 6.88 -3.28
C SER A 217 9.14 8.11 -3.92
N VAL A 218 9.98 7.87 -4.91
CA VAL A 218 10.83 8.88 -5.54
C VAL A 218 10.66 8.88 -7.05
N ASN A 219 10.82 10.05 -7.64
CA ASN A 219 10.84 10.28 -9.08
C ASN A 219 11.79 11.45 -9.39
N PRO A 220 12.32 11.54 -10.62
CA PRO A 220 13.06 12.72 -11.05
C PRO A 220 12.26 14.01 -10.84
N VAL A 221 12.97 15.12 -10.67
CA VAL A 221 12.38 16.46 -10.41
C VAL A 221 11.30 16.81 -11.42
N ALA A 222 11.50 16.48 -12.71
CA ALA A 222 10.54 16.75 -13.79
C ALA A 222 9.16 16.07 -13.56
N ALA A 223 9.11 14.95 -12.84
CA ALA A 223 7.85 14.29 -12.49
C ALA A 223 7.13 14.95 -11.30
N GLY A 224 7.81 15.82 -10.57
CA GLY A 224 7.26 16.50 -9.37
C GLY A 224 6.00 17.33 -9.67
N ARG A 225 5.84 17.83 -10.91
CA ARG A 225 4.64 18.55 -11.34
C ARG A 225 3.35 17.69 -11.26
N PHE A 226 3.49 16.38 -11.27
CA PHE A 226 2.38 15.44 -11.12
C PHE A 226 2.15 14.99 -9.66
N GLU A 227 2.97 15.46 -8.72
CA GLU A 227 3.03 15.00 -7.32
C GLU A 227 2.55 16.09 -6.33
N GLY A 228 1.44 16.74 -6.63
CA GLY A 228 0.91 17.80 -5.78
C GLY A 228 0.68 17.36 -4.34
N GLY A 229 0.99 18.26 -3.39
CA GLY A 229 0.78 18.04 -1.95
C GLY A 229 1.74 17.03 -1.30
N THR A 230 2.77 16.60 -2.00
CA THR A 230 3.85 15.75 -1.46
C THR A 230 5.08 16.60 -1.10
N ALA A 231 6.05 16.02 -0.37
CA ALA A 231 7.33 16.66 -0.16
C ALA A 231 8.17 16.69 -1.46
N PRO A 232 8.96 17.74 -1.72
CA PRO A 232 9.92 17.76 -2.81
C PRO A 232 10.89 16.58 -2.77
N LEU A 233 11.46 16.17 -3.92
CA LEU A 233 12.41 15.06 -3.99
C LEU A 233 13.55 15.22 -3.00
N ARG A 234 14.18 16.40 -2.94
CA ARG A 234 15.29 16.68 -2.03
C ARG A 234 14.93 16.40 -0.57
N GLU A 235 13.75 16.80 -0.12
CA GLU A 235 13.30 16.56 1.25
C GLU A 235 13.04 15.07 1.50
N ARG A 236 12.45 14.35 0.54
CA ARG A 236 12.27 12.88 0.63
C ARG A 236 13.60 12.15 0.73
N LEU A 237 14.61 12.55 -0.04
CA LEU A 237 15.95 11.95 0.02
C LEU A 237 16.65 12.28 1.33
N SER A 238 16.55 13.52 1.83
CA SER A 238 17.05 13.89 3.15
C SER A 238 16.41 13.04 4.25
N ALA A 239 15.09 12.86 4.22
CA ALA A 239 14.35 12.01 5.15
C ALA A 239 14.73 10.52 5.03
N LEU A 240 14.94 10.01 3.81
CA LEU A 240 15.47 8.67 3.56
C LEU A 240 16.82 8.47 4.27
N GLY A 241 17.75 9.42 4.10
CA GLY A 241 19.05 9.37 4.77
C GLY A 241 18.93 9.45 6.29
N ALA A 242 18.02 10.29 6.81
CA ALA A 242 17.81 10.43 8.25
C ALA A 242 17.33 9.12 8.89
N VAL A 243 16.32 8.45 8.30
CA VAL A 243 15.81 7.17 8.83
C VAL A 243 16.81 6.03 8.63
N ALA A 244 17.61 6.04 7.53
CA ALA A 244 18.68 5.07 7.33
C ALA A 244 19.75 5.19 8.44
N ARG A 245 20.18 6.42 8.76
CA ARG A 245 21.11 6.68 9.88
C ARG A 245 20.53 6.35 11.25
N ALA A 246 19.21 6.43 11.42
CA ALA A 246 18.52 5.95 12.61
C ALA A 246 18.40 4.41 12.68
N GLY A 247 18.98 3.68 11.72
CA GLY A 247 19.07 2.22 11.72
C GLY A 247 17.87 1.49 11.10
N TYR A 248 16.93 2.19 10.49
CA TYR A 248 15.82 1.54 9.79
C TYR A 248 16.29 0.82 8.52
N PRO A 249 15.81 -0.39 8.21
CA PRO A 249 15.76 -0.88 6.84
C PRO A 249 14.99 0.10 5.95
N VAL A 250 15.55 0.44 4.79
CA VAL A 250 14.96 1.46 3.91
C VAL A 250 14.70 0.92 2.50
N GLY A 251 13.93 1.65 1.73
CA GLY A 251 13.67 1.30 0.34
C GLY A 251 13.41 2.49 -0.56
N LEU A 252 13.81 2.35 -1.81
CA LEU A 252 13.42 3.24 -2.90
C LEU A 252 12.25 2.61 -3.65
N THR A 253 11.13 3.31 -3.71
CA THR A 253 10.03 2.95 -4.61
C THR A 253 10.02 3.96 -5.75
N VAL A 254 10.68 3.61 -6.85
CA VAL A 254 10.70 4.45 -8.06
C VAL A 254 9.37 4.28 -8.78
N ALA A 255 8.40 5.15 -8.47
CA ALA A 255 7.00 4.95 -8.83
C ALA A 255 6.18 6.24 -8.93
N PRO A 256 5.48 6.41 -10.05
CA PRO A 256 5.60 5.62 -11.28
C PRO A 256 6.79 6.07 -12.14
N ILE A 257 7.44 5.15 -12.81
CA ILE A 257 8.44 5.47 -13.81
C ILE A 257 7.70 6.06 -15.02
N LEU A 258 8.15 7.27 -15.43
CA LEU A 258 7.62 8.04 -16.55
C LEU A 258 8.77 8.36 -17.50
N PRO A 259 8.73 7.92 -18.77
CA PRO A 259 9.73 8.27 -19.78
C PRO A 259 9.47 9.69 -20.33
N LEU A 260 9.63 10.70 -19.48
CA LEU A 260 9.60 12.11 -19.84
C LEU A 260 10.85 12.46 -20.69
N PRO A 261 10.92 13.63 -21.34
CA PRO A 261 12.14 14.07 -22.01
C PRO A 261 13.35 13.89 -21.08
N ASP A 262 14.47 13.42 -21.66
CA ASP A 262 15.75 13.17 -20.96
C ASP A 262 15.67 12.19 -19.77
N TRP A 263 14.67 11.32 -19.74
CA TRP A 263 14.40 10.42 -18.62
C TRP A 263 15.62 9.58 -18.19
N ARG A 264 16.49 9.16 -19.12
CA ARG A 264 17.67 8.35 -18.78
C ARG A 264 18.62 9.11 -17.85
N ALA A 265 18.99 10.32 -18.23
CA ALA A 265 19.84 11.18 -17.41
C ALA A 265 19.14 11.59 -16.10
N ALA A 266 17.84 11.87 -16.15
CA ALA A 266 17.07 12.26 -14.97
C ALA A 266 16.94 11.14 -13.93
N TYR A 267 16.81 9.87 -14.34
CA TYR A 267 16.81 8.75 -13.39
C TYR A 267 18.21 8.40 -12.89
N ASP A 268 19.25 8.57 -13.72
CA ASP A 268 20.64 8.42 -13.26
C ASP A 268 20.97 9.44 -12.17
N ASP A 269 20.64 10.71 -12.39
CA ASP A 269 20.78 11.78 -11.40
C ASP A 269 19.98 11.50 -10.10
N LEU A 270 18.77 10.97 -10.22
CA LEU A 270 17.99 10.52 -9.06
C LEU A 270 18.75 9.50 -8.21
N PHE A 271 19.39 8.52 -8.85
CA PHE A 271 20.14 7.49 -8.12
C PHE A 271 21.45 8.03 -7.53
N VAL A 272 22.12 8.98 -8.21
CA VAL A 272 23.26 9.70 -7.62
C VAL A 272 22.83 10.44 -6.35
N GLN A 273 21.78 11.25 -6.42
CA GLN A 273 21.27 11.97 -5.26
C GLN A 273 20.82 11.02 -4.11
N ALA A 274 20.24 9.87 -4.45
CA ALA A 274 19.87 8.86 -3.46
C ALA A 274 21.12 8.23 -2.79
N ALA A 275 22.17 7.97 -3.55
CA ALA A 275 23.44 7.47 -3.01
C ALA A 275 24.08 8.47 -2.05
N GLU A 276 24.11 9.76 -2.44
CA GLU A 276 24.61 10.84 -1.58
C GLU A 276 23.80 10.94 -0.26
N ALA A 277 22.47 10.87 -0.35
CA ALA A 277 21.60 10.94 0.83
C ALA A 277 21.80 9.77 1.79
N LEU A 278 22.16 8.59 1.29
CA LEU A 278 22.40 7.37 2.06
C LEU A 278 23.85 7.22 2.54
N ALA A 279 24.75 8.09 2.08
CA ALA A 279 26.15 8.04 2.51
C ALA A 279 26.27 8.12 4.03
N GLY A 280 27.16 7.30 4.61
CA GLY A 280 27.40 7.24 6.05
C GLY A 280 26.28 6.61 6.89
N ALA A 281 25.26 6.00 6.27
CA ALA A 281 24.30 5.20 7.02
C ALA A 281 24.92 3.86 7.44
N PRO A 282 24.94 3.52 8.74
CA PRO A 282 25.50 2.25 9.21
C PRO A 282 24.58 1.09 8.80
N ASP A 283 25.18 -0.08 8.55
CA ASP A 283 24.44 -1.33 8.27
C ASP A 283 23.25 -1.18 7.32
N LEU A 284 23.47 -0.45 6.22
CA LEU A 284 22.43 -0.07 5.27
C LEU A 284 21.76 -1.29 4.63
N ASP A 285 20.51 -1.55 4.95
CA ASP A 285 19.66 -2.52 4.27
C ASP A 285 18.71 -1.77 3.31
N LEU A 286 19.12 -1.71 2.04
CA LEU A 286 18.40 -0.97 0.98
C LEU A 286 17.72 -1.93 0.01
N THR A 287 16.44 -1.67 -0.25
CA THR A 287 15.68 -2.34 -1.33
C THR A 287 15.22 -1.34 -2.37
N ALA A 288 15.01 -1.82 -3.61
CA ALA A 288 14.47 -1.03 -4.70
C ALA A 288 13.27 -1.72 -5.35
N GLU A 289 12.25 -0.95 -5.68
CA GLU A 289 11.04 -1.37 -6.38
C GLU A 289 10.81 -0.43 -7.56
N LEU A 290 10.83 -0.99 -8.76
CA LEU A 290 10.76 -0.25 -10.01
C LEU A 290 9.38 -0.45 -10.67
N ILE A 291 8.53 0.59 -10.65
CA ILE A 291 7.12 0.49 -11.03
C ILE A 291 6.80 1.50 -12.14
N THR A 292 6.52 1.00 -13.34
CA THR A 292 6.15 1.85 -14.48
C THR A 292 4.71 2.34 -14.38
N HIS A 293 4.47 3.52 -14.94
CA HIS A 293 3.13 4.10 -15.02
C HIS A 293 2.17 3.24 -15.83
N ARG A 294 0.99 3.07 -15.27
CA ARG A 294 -0.13 2.34 -15.88
C ARG A 294 -1.45 2.92 -15.40
N PHE A 295 -2.47 2.83 -16.21
CA PHE A 295 -3.81 3.28 -15.87
C PHE A 295 -4.87 2.34 -16.44
N THR A 296 -6.09 2.44 -15.92
CA THR A 296 -7.29 1.83 -16.48
C THR A 296 -8.19 2.91 -17.08
N PRO A 297 -9.10 2.61 -18.02
CA PRO A 297 -10.06 3.60 -18.52
C PRO A 297 -10.79 4.35 -17.39
N GLY A 298 -11.27 3.59 -16.39
CA GLY A 298 -11.99 4.20 -15.25
C GLY A 298 -11.12 5.11 -14.40
N SER A 299 -9.85 4.73 -14.11
CA SER A 299 -8.95 5.60 -13.35
C SER A 299 -8.57 6.85 -14.15
N LYS A 300 -8.41 6.75 -15.47
CA LYS A 300 -8.14 7.88 -16.35
C LYS A 300 -9.29 8.89 -16.26
N THR A 301 -10.54 8.44 -16.49
CA THR A 301 -11.71 9.32 -16.41
C THR A 301 -11.81 10.05 -15.07
N VAL A 302 -11.57 9.36 -13.96
CA VAL A 302 -11.59 9.97 -12.62
C VAL A 302 -10.48 11.01 -12.46
N LEU A 303 -9.26 10.70 -12.90
CA LEU A 303 -8.11 11.61 -12.79
C LEU A 303 -8.28 12.86 -13.68
N GLU A 304 -8.78 12.72 -14.90
CA GLU A 304 -9.09 13.83 -15.79
C GLU A 304 -10.18 14.73 -15.20
N GLY A 305 -11.16 14.16 -14.52
CA GLY A 305 -12.18 14.93 -13.78
C GLY A 305 -11.63 15.68 -12.57
N TRP A 306 -10.64 15.11 -11.88
CA TRP A 306 -9.97 15.77 -10.73
C TRP A 306 -8.95 16.82 -11.19
N TYR A 307 -8.25 16.56 -12.29
CA TYR A 307 -7.13 17.35 -12.81
C TYR A 307 -7.29 17.67 -14.31
N PRO A 308 -8.30 18.47 -14.69
CA PRO A 308 -8.62 18.71 -16.11
C PRO A 308 -7.51 19.39 -16.92
N GLY A 309 -6.53 20.00 -16.24
CA GLY A 309 -5.36 20.63 -16.90
C GLY A 309 -4.09 19.77 -16.83
N SER A 310 -4.20 18.46 -16.51
CA SER A 310 -3.03 17.59 -16.42
C SER A 310 -2.47 17.25 -17.80
N ASP A 311 -1.14 17.39 -17.96
CA ASP A 311 -0.38 16.92 -19.10
C ASP A 311 0.26 15.54 -18.88
N LEU A 312 -0.21 14.79 -17.88
CA LEU A 312 0.24 13.42 -17.63
C LEU A 312 -0.03 12.54 -18.87
N PRO A 313 1.01 11.84 -19.43
CA PRO A 313 0.85 11.10 -20.66
C PRO A 313 0.00 9.83 -20.48
N MET A 314 -1.33 9.97 -20.60
CA MET A 314 -2.32 8.88 -20.55
C MET A 314 -3.00 8.65 -21.90
N ARG A 315 -2.27 8.77 -23.00
CA ARG A 315 -2.77 8.47 -24.35
C ARG A 315 -2.86 6.97 -24.54
N GLU A 316 -4.04 6.48 -24.91
CA GLU A 316 -4.32 5.05 -25.03
C GLU A 316 -3.69 4.43 -26.27
N ASP A 317 -3.60 5.23 -27.36
CA ASP A 317 -2.97 4.89 -28.63
C ASP A 317 -1.45 4.69 -28.51
N GLU A 318 -0.80 5.30 -27.52
CA GLU A 318 0.63 5.13 -27.22
C GLU A 318 0.90 4.00 -26.21
N ARG A 319 -0.10 3.20 -25.88
CA ARG A 319 -0.01 2.17 -24.85
C ARG A 319 -0.43 0.79 -25.35
N SER A 320 0.15 -0.23 -24.79
CA SER A 320 -0.29 -1.61 -24.97
C SER A 320 -1.42 -1.95 -24.02
N ARG A 321 -2.48 -2.58 -24.54
CA ARG A 321 -3.61 -3.07 -23.74
C ARG A 321 -3.23 -4.39 -23.08
N LYS A 322 -3.48 -4.51 -21.79
CA LYS A 322 -3.35 -5.77 -21.04
C LYS A 322 -4.61 -6.07 -20.25
N PHE A 323 -5.01 -7.32 -20.28
CA PHE A 323 -6.13 -7.80 -19.48
C PHE A 323 -5.64 -8.22 -18.10
N THR A 324 -6.39 -7.84 -17.08
CA THR A 324 -6.20 -8.40 -15.72
C THR A 324 -6.80 -9.82 -15.70
N LYS A 325 -6.46 -10.61 -14.68
CA LYS A 325 -7.07 -11.93 -14.51
C LYS A 325 -8.60 -11.90 -14.28
N PHE A 326 -9.16 -10.72 -14.06
CA PHE A 326 -10.61 -10.50 -13.91
C PHE A 326 -11.24 -9.84 -15.16
N GLY A 327 -10.56 -9.84 -16.30
CA GLY A 327 -11.08 -9.34 -17.58
C GLY A 327 -11.02 -7.81 -17.75
N SER A 328 -10.65 -7.03 -16.74
CA SER A 328 -10.53 -5.57 -16.89
C SER A 328 -9.27 -5.19 -17.67
N VAL A 329 -9.37 -4.12 -18.46
CA VAL A 329 -8.26 -3.60 -19.28
C VAL A 329 -7.44 -2.62 -18.46
N LYS A 330 -6.12 -2.69 -18.63
CA LYS A 330 -5.18 -1.64 -18.23
C LYS A 330 -4.22 -1.31 -19.37
N TYR A 331 -3.82 -0.08 -19.42
CA TYR A 331 -2.86 0.47 -20.37
C TYR A 331 -1.47 0.54 -19.73
N VAL A 332 -0.49 -0.02 -20.42
CA VAL A 332 0.92 -0.08 -20.01
C VAL A 332 1.81 0.42 -21.15
N PHE A 333 3.06 0.76 -20.90
CA PHE A 333 3.98 1.10 -21.97
C PHE A 333 4.21 -0.07 -22.95
N PRO A 334 4.54 0.21 -24.23
CA PRO A 334 4.92 -0.82 -25.20
C PRO A 334 6.06 -1.70 -24.69
N ALA A 335 6.09 -2.96 -25.12
CA ALA A 335 7.03 -3.95 -24.59
C ALA A 335 8.51 -3.56 -24.85
N GLU A 336 8.80 -2.90 -25.97
CA GLU A 336 10.12 -2.43 -26.30
C GLU A 336 10.60 -1.35 -25.33
N LEU A 337 9.79 -0.30 -25.13
CA LEU A 337 10.07 0.76 -24.17
C LEU A 337 10.19 0.21 -22.73
N MET A 338 9.36 -0.78 -22.39
CA MET A 338 9.45 -1.46 -21.06
C MET A 338 10.79 -2.19 -20.90
N ARG A 339 11.31 -2.83 -21.95
CA ARG A 339 12.61 -3.50 -21.90
C ARG A 339 13.76 -2.49 -21.79
N GLU A 340 13.68 -1.42 -22.56
CA GLU A 340 14.64 -0.32 -22.54
C GLU A 340 14.70 0.33 -21.14
N MET A 341 13.56 0.80 -20.61
CA MET A 341 13.50 1.37 -19.26
C MET A 341 14.06 0.40 -18.20
N ARG A 342 13.76 -0.89 -18.32
CA ARG A 342 14.28 -1.89 -17.39
C ARG A 342 15.79 -1.99 -17.48
N GLY A 343 16.35 -2.09 -18.69
CA GLY A 343 17.80 -2.19 -18.91
C GLY A 343 18.52 -0.98 -18.31
N GLU A 344 18.10 0.22 -18.71
CA GLU A 344 18.71 1.46 -18.26
C GLU A 344 18.62 1.68 -16.74
N LEU A 345 17.41 1.56 -16.17
CA LEU A 345 17.25 1.80 -14.74
C LEU A 345 17.94 0.74 -13.88
N THR A 346 17.96 -0.52 -14.32
CA THR A 346 18.67 -1.57 -13.57
C THR A 346 20.18 -1.36 -13.62
N ARG A 347 20.73 -0.97 -14.79
CA ARG A 347 22.14 -0.65 -14.97
C ARG A 347 22.54 0.53 -14.08
N SER A 348 21.85 1.66 -14.23
CA SER A 348 22.14 2.88 -13.45
C SER A 348 22.02 2.63 -11.94
N LEU A 349 20.98 1.92 -11.50
CA LEU A 349 20.82 1.57 -10.08
C LEU A 349 21.99 0.71 -9.57
N ALA A 350 22.44 -0.28 -10.35
CA ALA A 350 23.56 -1.15 -9.97
C ALA A 350 24.90 -0.37 -9.92
N GLU A 351 25.08 0.61 -10.78
CA GLU A 351 26.27 1.48 -10.80
C GLU A 351 26.30 2.46 -9.62
N ARG A 352 25.14 3.11 -9.32
CA ARG A 352 25.05 4.17 -8.31
C ARG A 352 24.76 3.66 -6.89
N LEU A 353 24.04 2.55 -6.76
CA LEU A 353 23.59 1.95 -5.51
C LEU A 353 23.80 0.43 -5.54
N PRO A 354 25.04 -0.08 -5.64
CA PRO A 354 25.32 -1.51 -5.80
C PRO A 354 24.80 -2.38 -4.66
N MET A 355 24.60 -1.79 -3.47
CA MET A 355 24.02 -2.48 -2.30
C MET A 355 22.49 -2.64 -2.38
N ALA A 356 21.81 -1.98 -3.33
CA ALA A 356 20.36 -2.02 -3.42
C ALA A 356 19.86 -3.37 -3.96
N ARG A 357 19.05 -4.07 -3.16
CA ARG A 357 18.39 -5.30 -3.62
C ARG A 357 17.12 -4.96 -4.40
N VAL A 358 17.07 -5.25 -5.71
CA VAL A 358 15.88 -5.03 -6.53
C VAL A 358 14.86 -6.13 -6.27
N LEU A 359 13.79 -5.82 -5.55
CA LEU A 359 12.76 -6.79 -5.16
C LEU A 359 11.84 -7.15 -6.33
N TYR A 360 11.46 -6.19 -7.15
CA TYR A 360 10.71 -6.45 -8.36
C TYR A 360 10.77 -5.28 -9.36
N TRP A 361 10.53 -5.65 -10.60
CA TRP A 361 10.20 -4.76 -11.71
C TRP A 361 8.76 -5.01 -12.13
N THR A 362 7.94 -3.98 -12.19
CA THR A 362 6.57 -4.12 -12.67
C THR A 362 6.54 -4.40 -14.15
N ARG A 363 6.43 -5.65 -14.54
CA ARG A 363 6.07 -6.00 -15.91
C ARG A 363 4.63 -5.61 -16.17
N GLY A 364 4.38 -5.03 -17.32
CA GLY A 364 3.03 -4.77 -17.77
C GLY A 364 2.21 -6.06 -17.80
N GLY A 365 1.61 -6.51 -16.71
CA GLY A 365 0.57 -7.53 -16.69
C GLY A 365 0.85 -8.92 -16.17
N SER A 366 2.08 -9.30 -15.84
CA SER A 366 2.35 -10.55 -15.11
C SER A 366 3.48 -10.36 -14.11
N LEU A 367 3.27 -10.82 -12.89
CA LEU A 367 4.31 -11.02 -11.89
C LEU A 367 5.14 -12.22 -12.37
N THR A 368 6.12 -12.01 -13.22
CA THR A 368 7.08 -13.06 -13.53
C THR A 368 8.18 -13.03 -12.49
N ARG A 369 8.35 -14.13 -11.79
CA ARG A 369 9.53 -14.41 -10.97
C ARG A 369 10.78 -14.08 -11.75
N LEU A 370 11.75 -13.44 -11.11
CA LEU A 370 13.12 -13.39 -11.63
C LEU A 370 13.54 -14.81 -12.00
N PRO A 371 14.31 -15.03 -13.09
CA PRO A 371 14.84 -16.35 -13.37
C PRO A 371 15.61 -16.82 -12.15
N ARG A 372 15.27 -17.99 -11.65
CA ARG A 372 16.07 -18.67 -10.65
C ARG A 372 17.45 -18.87 -11.25
N THR A 373 18.49 -18.38 -10.62
CA THR A 373 19.83 -18.92 -10.81
C THR A 373 19.74 -20.41 -10.47
N PRO A 374 20.15 -21.32 -11.35
CA PRO A 374 20.14 -22.73 -11.01
C PRO A 374 21.05 -22.93 -9.80
N PRO A 375 20.67 -23.80 -8.84
CA PRO A 375 21.59 -24.17 -7.77
C PRO A 375 22.86 -24.78 -8.39
N PRO A 376 24.04 -24.60 -7.77
CA PRO A 376 25.26 -25.27 -8.23
C PRO A 376 24.97 -26.76 -8.27
N GLY A 377 25.26 -27.39 -9.39
CA GLY A 377 25.04 -28.80 -9.63
C GLY A 377 25.74 -29.66 -8.54
N PRO A 378 25.14 -30.77 -8.11
CA PRO A 378 25.77 -31.66 -7.16
C PRO A 378 27.07 -32.19 -7.76
N GLY A 379 28.19 -31.98 -7.03
CA GLY A 379 29.49 -32.53 -7.37
C GLY A 379 29.37 -34.05 -7.54
N SER A 380 29.97 -34.54 -8.61
CA SER A 380 30.12 -35.95 -8.95
C SER A 380 30.68 -36.75 -7.78
N ILE A 381 29.89 -37.68 -7.27
CA ILE A 381 30.30 -38.74 -6.35
C ILE A 381 30.72 -39.93 -7.19
N PRO A 382 31.90 -40.54 -6.97
CA PRO A 382 32.35 -41.74 -7.69
C PRO A 382 31.59 -43.01 -7.29
N PRO A 383 31.51 -44.06 -8.15
CA PRO A 383 30.64 -45.21 -7.94
C PRO A 383 31.24 -46.20 -6.91
N GLY A 384 30.46 -46.49 -5.88
CA GLY A 384 30.75 -47.50 -4.85
C GLY A 384 29.71 -48.61 -4.83
N ASN A 385 30.10 -49.72 -5.28
CA ASN A 385 29.81 -51.16 -5.12
C ASN A 385 28.48 -51.64 -4.47
N PRO A 386 27.83 -52.65 -5.06
CA PRO A 386 26.53 -53.17 -4.62
C PRO A 386 26.69 -54.38 -3.68
N ARG A 387 26.03 -54.37 -2.52
CA ARG A 387 25.65 -55.67 -1.87
C ARG A 387 24.59 -55.48 -0.76
N ARG A 388 23.57 -56.33 -0.93
CA ARG A 388 22.67 -57.03 0.01
C ARG A 388 21.32 -56.38 0.38
N ARG A 389 20.31 -57.05 -0.19
CA ARG A 389 18.97 -57.20 0.40
C ARG A 389 18.98 -58.19 1.55
N PRO A 390 18.04 -58.16 2.49
CA PRO A 390 17.10 -59.25 2.53
C PRO A 390 15.63 -58.84 2.60
N ALA A 391 14.88 -59.78 2.20
CA ALA A 391 13.49 -60.01 1.97
C ALA A 391 12.57 -60.02 3.20
N GLY A 392 11.29 -59.81 2.96
CA GLY A 392 10.31 -60.58 3.66
C GLY A 392 9.00 -59.83 4.03
N CYS A 393 7.89 -60.25 3.39
CA CYS A 393 6.52 -60.40 3.88
C CYS A 393 5.74 -59.13 4.22
N GLY A 394 4.50 -58.92 3.77
CA GLY A 394 3.43 -59.73 3.31
C GLY A 394 2.25 -58.84 2.87
N ARG A 395 1.55 -59.31 1.93
CA ARG A 395 0.27 -58.81 1.36
C ARG A 395 -0.92 -59.22 2.26
N PRO A 396 -2.13 -58.98 1.86
CA PRO A 396 -2.97 -57.77 1.71
C PRO A 396 -4.35 -57.96 2.41
N TRP A 397 -5.11 -56.90 2.55
CA TRP A 397 -6.57 -57.10 2.74
C TRP A 397 -7.39 -56.23 1.80
N ARG A 398 -8.34 -56.90 1.17
CA ARG A 398 -9.31 -56.46 0.16
C ARG A 398 -10.65 -56.13 0.83
N SER A 399 -11.39 -55.25 0.14
CA SER A 399 -12.85 -55.28 -0.15
C SER A 399 -13.87 -54.92 0.93
N GLY A 400 -14.78 -54.06 0.53
CA GLY A 400 -16.15 -54.00 1.06
C GLY A 400 -16.89 -52.70 0.75
N ARG A 401 -17.43 -52.56 -0.47
CA ARG A 401 -18.73 -51.87 -0.68
C ARG A 401 -19.83 -52.94 -0.51
N PRO A 402 -21.08 -52.61 -0.14
CA PRO A 402 -22.07 -51.91 -0.96
C PRO A 402 -23.09 -51.07 -0.17
N GLY A 403 -23.70 -50.10 -0.80
CA GLY A 403 -25.05 -50.16 -1.38
C GLY A 403 -26.12 -49.60 -0.43
N GLY A 404 -26.85 -48.56 -0.81
CA GLY A 404 -28.09 -48.57 -1.49
C GLY A 404 -29.10 -47.57 -0.93
N LYS A 405 -29.65 -46.73 -1.77
CA LYS A 405 -31.06 -46.26 -1.88
C LYS A 405 -31.77 -45.72 -0.61
N SER A 406 -32.45 -44.57 -0.61
CA SER A 406 -33.60 -44.13 -1.40
C SER A 406 -34.14 -42.79 -0.93
N SER A 407 -34.59 -41.96 -1.84
CA SER A 407 -35.53 -40.85 -1.56
C SER A 407 -36.93 -41.41 -1.22
N PRO A 408 -37.82 -40.58 -0.65
CA PRO A 408 -38.82 -40.03 -1.54
C PRO A 408 -39.32 -38.59 -1.22
N ARG A 409 -39.96 -38.13 -2.25
CA ARG A 409 -40.70 -36.87 -2.45
C ARG A 409 -42.00 -36.78 -1.62
N ARG A 410 -42.56 -35.57 -1.74
CA ARG A 410 -43.95 -35.05 -1.60
C ARG A 410 -44.22 -34.28 -0.30
N SER A 411 -45.05 -33.20 -0.26
CA SER A 411 -45.96 -32.46 -1.18
C SER A 411 -46.42 -31.22 -0.42
N ALA A 412 -46.48 -30.10 -1.06
CA ALA A 412 -47.59 -29.23 -1.43
C ALA A 412 -48.82 -29.15 -0.49
N ALA A 413 -49.19 -27.91 -0.13
CA ALA A 413 -50.53 -27.28 -0.12
C ALA A 413 -50.40 -25.89 0.58
N SER A 414 -50.59 -24.76 -0.01
CA SER A 414 -51.73 -24.07 -0.63
C SER A 414 -52.63 -23.33 0.39
N ALA A 415 -52.97 -22.07 -0.01
CA ALA A 415 -54.10 -21.22 0.33
C ALA A 415 -53.91 -20.33 1.58
N GLY A 416 -54.29 -19.06 1.58
CA GLY A 416 -55.05 -18.23 0.71
C GLY A 416 -55.12 -16.80 1.25
N ARG A 417 -55.26 -15.93 0.30
CA ARG A 417 -56.03 -14.69 0.21
C ARG A 417 -56.48 -13.96 1.49
N ALA A 418 -56.24 -12.63 1.55
CA ALA A 418 -57.28 -11.61 1.40
C ALA A 418 -56.67 -10.17 1.53
N ARG A 419 -56.90 -9.32 0.53
CA ARG A 419 -57.12 -7.88 0.61
C ARG A 419 -58.68 -7.68 0.72
N PRO A 420 -59.27 -6.48 1.03
CA PRO A 420 -58.95 -5.14 0.62
C PRO A 420 -59.37 -4.00 1.61
N GLY A 421 -59.20 -2.73 1.15
CA GLY A 421 -60.00 -1.56 1.55
C GLY A 421 -59.15 -0.35 1.97
N SER A 422 -58.78 0.54 1.12
CA SER A 422 -59.34 1.80 0.58
C SER A 422 -59.79 2.85 1.61
N ARG A 423 -59.15 4.03 1.57
CA ARG A 423 -59.69 5.38 1.39
C ARG A 423 -58.82 6.44 2.04
N GLY A 424 -58.39 7.42 1.27
CA GLY A 424 -58.01 8.75 1.73
C GLY A 424 -59.28 9.63 1.93
N PRO A 425 -59.21 10.96 2.13
CA PRO A 425 -58.21 11.94 1.68
C PRO A 425 -57.84 13.04 2.71
N SER A 426 -56.96 13.95 2.31
CA SER A 426 -56.64 15.25 2.92
C SER A 426 -57.90 16.17 3.05
N PRO A 427 -57.87 17.33 3.84
CA PRO A 427 -57.07 18.50 3.45
C PRO A 427 -56.54 19.45 4.57
N ALA A 428 -55.55 20.23 4.20
CA ALA A 428 -55.28 21.68 4.37
C ALA A 428 -55.50 22.39 5.74
N GLY A 429 -54.53 23.27 6.04
CA GLY A 429 -54.80 24.62 6.61
C GLY A 429 -54.07 24.98 7.88
N SER A 430 -53.06 25.70 7.78
CA SER A 430 -52.57 27.01 8.23
C SER A 430 -51.09 27.02 8.55
#